data_b2c87e484836b0b1655244e71559f6b5
#
_entry.id   b2c87e484836b0b1655244e71559f6b5
#
_cell.length_a   1.000
_cell.length_b   1.000
_cell.length_c   1.000
_cell.angle_alpha   90.00
_cell.angle_beta   90.00
_cell.angle_gamma   90.00
#
_symmetry.space_group_name_H-M   'P 1'
#
loop_
_entity.id
_entity.type
_entity.pdbx_description
1 polymer ?
#
loop_
_entity_poly.entity_id
_entity_poly.type
_entity_poly.pdbx_seq_one_letter_code
_entity_poly.pdbx_strand_id
1 'polypeptide(L)'
;NIGACIYMKSPDGRYLYANAATATLHHLRPECLIGLKDNNFFTETSIENFKTLDEQVLGTQNKVAGMEVFQLLEQEPRYYWTVKVPLQQANGKIYAILGMSTDITERKRLEDELLRLATTDELTNLYNRRHFLSLAEQTLSRSRRYNEPLALLMCDIDFFKHINDTFGHAVGDQVLQQVADIIRSTLRDTDISGRIGGEEFAIMLVQTNLNNAQEVAERLRQKIEESHIHLEDGQLVPLTISIGVSIPVYPLETLATLLQHADQGLYQAKRSGRNKVCIA
;
A
#
# COMPACT_ATOMS: atom_id res chain seq x y z
N ASN A 1 -9.74 5.11 -35.75
CA ASN A 1 -9.08 5.79 -34.61
C ASN A 1 -8.56 4.72 -33.66
N ILE A 2 -7.26 4.42 -33.74
CA ILE A 2 -6.59 3.59 -32.75
C ILE A 2 -6.24 4.54 -31.61
N GLY A 3 -6.81 4.36 -30.42
CA GLY A 3 -6.55 5.18 -29.23
C GLY A 3 -5.13 5.04 -28.65
N ALA A 4 -4.21 4.42 -29.39
CA ALA A 4 -2.83 4.21 -28.99
C ALA A 4 -1.90 5.30 -29.58
N CYS A 5 -0.93 5.70 -28.80
CA CYS A 5 0.20 6.51 -29.27
C CYS A 5 1.11 5.64 -30.13
N ILE A 6 1.33 6.02 -31.39
CA ILE A 6 2.25 5.35 -32.28
C ILE A 6 3.31 6.36 -32.73
N TYR A 7 4.55 6.01 -32.53
CA TYR A 7 5.67 6.88 -32.83
C TYR A 7 6.87 6.08 -33.34
N MET A 8 7.74 6.76 -34.02
CA MET A 8 9.03 6.22 -34.47
C MET A 8 10.13 7.18 -34.02
N LYS A 9 11.17 6.66 -33.42
CA LYS A 9 12.34 7.45 -32.99
C LYS A 9 13.62 6.89 -33.60
N SER A 10 14.54 7.79 -33.90
CA SER A 10 15.92 7.41 -34.22
C SER A 10 16.63 6.80 -33.01
N PRO A 11 17.73 6.07 -33.18
CA PRO A 11 18.50 5.49 -32.07
C PRO A 11 19.02 6.53 -31.05
N ASP A 12 19.15 7.80 -31.45
CA ASP A 12 19.50 8.92 -30.57
C ASP A 12 18.27 9.60 -29.91
N GLY A 13 17.07 9.02 -30.07
CA GLY A 13 15.84 9.42 -29.37
C GLY A 13 15.05 10.57 -30.02
N ARG A 14 15.29 10.92 -31.29
CA ARG A 14 14.52 11.95 -31.99
C ARG A 14 13.29 11.36 -32.66
N TYR A 15 12.16 12.03 -32.56
CA TYR A 15 10.94 11.63 -33.25
C TYR A 15 11.12 11.73 -34.76
N LEU A 16 10.87 10.62 -35.46
CA LEU A 16 10.84 10.50 -36.93
C LEU A 16 9.40 10.42 -37.44
N TYR A 17 8.48 9.94 -36.61
CA TYR A 17 7.05 9.86 -36.89
C TYR A 17 6.26 9.90 -35.57
N ALA A 18 5.09 10.49 -35.63
CA ALA A 18 4.10 10.45 -34.56
C ALA A 18 2.69 10.47 -35.15
N ASN A 19 1.79 9.64 -34.66
CA ASN A 19 0.37 9.71 -35.01
C ASN A 19 -0.33 10.85 -34.27
N ALA A 20 -1.58 11.12 -34.62
CA ALA A 20 -2.38 12.17 -33.98
C ALA A 20 -2.52 11.97 -32.47
N ALA A 21 -2.66 10.72 -31.99
CA ALA A 21 -2.78 10.41 -30.55
C ALA A 21 -1.49 10.78 -29.79
N THR A 22 -0.32 10.46 -30.34
CA THR A 22 0.97 10.88 -29.77
C THR A 22 1.08 12.42 -29.74
N ALA A 23 0.73 13.09 -30.80
CA ALA A 23 0.81 14.54 -30.87
C ALA A 23 -0.16 15.24 -29.92
N THR A 24 -1.37 14.70 -29.76
CA THR A 24 -2.36 15.20 -28.81
C THR A 24 -1.85 15.10 -27.37
N LEU A 25 -1.14 14.02 -27.02
CA LEU A 25 -0.51 13.85 -25.70
C LEU A 25 0.44 15.02 -25.38
N HIS A 26 1.14 15.52 -26.38
CA HIS A 26 2.09 16.65 -26.25
C HIS A 26 1.46 18.02 -26.50
N HIS A 27 0.15 18.11 -26.70
CA HIS A 27 -0.54 19.34 -27.12
C HIS A 27 0.02 19.98 -28.37
N LEU A 28 0.55 19.17 -29.32
CA LEU A 28 1.18 19.59 -30.56
C LEU A 28 0.48 18.98 -31.77
N ARG A 29 0.87 19.45 -32.95
CA ARG A 29 0.58 18.72 -34.18
C ARG A 29 1.70 17.72 -34.50
N PRO A 30 1.41 16.61 -35.21
CA PRO A 30 2.40 15.57 -35.50
C PRO A 30 3.69 16.11 -36.09
N GLU A 31 3.58 17.08 -37.00
CA GLU A 31 4.72 17.67 -37.73
C GLU A 31 5.66 18.44 -36.77
N CYS A 32 5.11 19.00 -35.69
CA CYS A 32 5.88 19.76 -34.70
C CYS A 32 6.71 18.87 -33.77
N LEU A 33 6.41 17.57 -33.68
CA LEU A 33 7.20 16.62 -32.90
C LEU A 33 8.46 16.14 -33.59
N ILE A 34 8.49 16.17 -34.93
CA ILE A 34 9.59 15.60 -35.72
C ILE A 34 10.90 16.32 -35.38
N GLY A 35 11.92 15.53 -35.08
CA GLY A 35 13.25 16.01 -34.68
C GLY A 35 13.43 16.38 -33.22
N LEU A 36 12.34 16.52 -32.45
CA LEU A 36 12.38 16.77 -31.00
C LEU A 36 12.71 15.48 -30.24
N LYS A 37 13.08 15.62 -28.98
CA LYS A 37 13.34 14.53 -28.02
C LYS A 37 12.38 14.60 -26.84
N ASP A 38 12.26 13.51 -26.08
CA ASP A 38 11.39 13.40 -24.91
C ASP A 38 11.68 14.42 -23.80
N ASN A 39 12.95 14.83 -23.65
CA ASN A 39 13.37 15.82 -22.66
C ASN A 39 12.76 17.22 -22.85
N ASN A 40 12.10 17.46 -23.97
CA ASN A 40 11.35 18.68 -24.19
C ASN A 40 9.98 18.70 -23.50
N PHE A 41 9.48 17.53 -23.04
CA PHE A 41 8.09 17.38 -22.64
C PHE A 41 7.89 16.65 -21.30
N PHE A 42 8.74 15.67 -20.99
CA PHE A 42 8.57 14.78 -19.86
C PHE A 42 9.53 15.10 -18.72
N THR A 43 9.15 14.65 -17.52
CA THR A 43 10.01 14.70 -16.33
C THR A 43 11.22 13.79 -16.51
N GLU A 44 12.31 14.05 -15.77
CA GLU A 44 13.52 13.22 -15.80
C GLU A 44 13.22 11.76 -15.46
N THR A 45 12.37 11.51 -14.49
CA THR A 45 11.94 10.16 -14.11
C THR A 45 11.28 9.40 -15.26
N SER A 46 10.42 10.08 -16.04
CA SER A 46 9.81 9.46 -17.23
C SER A 46 10.83 9.17 -18.32
N ILE A 47 11.78 10.08 -18.53
CA ILE A 47 12.85 9.90 -19.54
C ILE A 47 13.73 8.70 -19.20
N GLU A 48 14.11 8.52 -17.92
CA GLU A 48 14.87 7.35 -17.48
C GLU A 48 14.10 6.05 -17.69
N ASN A 49 12.79 6.08 -17.41
CA ASN A 49 11.90 4.95 -17.65
C ASN A 49 11.84 4.56 -19.14
N PHE A 50 11.73 5.55 -20.06
CA PHE A 50 11.72 5.31 -21.51
C PHE A 50 13.05 4.74 -22.01
N LYS A 51 14.18 5.25 -21.50
CA LYS A 51 15.52 4.78 -21.88
C LYS A 51 15.70 3.30 -21.58
N THR A 52 15.15 2.80 -20.49
CA THR A 52 15.26 1.39 -20.11
C THR A 52 14.75 0.46 -21.20
N LEU A 53 13.56 0.72 -21.77
CA LEU A 53 13.02 -0.09 -22.85
C LEU A 53 13.72 0.18 -24.19
N ASP A 54 14.14 1.42 -24.47
CA ASP A 54 14.89 1.77 -25.68
C ASP A 54 16.24 1.04 -25.71
N GLU A 55 16.98 1.04 -24.61
CA GLU A 55 18.26 0.33 -24.47
C GLU A 55 18.10 -1.18 -24.61
N GLN A 56 17.03 -1.75 -24.04
CA GLN A 56 16.72 -3.17 -24.22
C GLN A 56 16.46 -3.53 -25.69
N VAL A 57 15.70 -2.71 -26.41
CA VAL A 57 15.44 -2.92 -27.84
C VAL A 57 16.73 -2.82 -28.65
N LEU A 58 17.55 -1.80 -28.39
CA LEU A 58 18.81 -1.58 -29.11
C LEU A 58 19.84 -2.71 -28.82
N GLY A 59 19.92 -3.16 -27.54
CA GLY A 59 20.87 -4.19 -27.12
C GLY A 59 20.48 -5.58 -27.57
N THR A 60 19.19 -5.93 -27.47
CA THR A 60 18.71 -7.27 -27.85
C THR A 60 18.36 -7.40 -29.33
N GLN A 61 18.15 -6.29 -29.99
CA GLN A 61 17.64 -6.21 -31.37
C GLN A 61 16.29 -6.92 -31.58
N ASN A 62 15.53 -7.11 -30.51
CA ASN A 62 14.24 -7.79 -30.50
C ASN A 62 13.13 -6.86 -30.01
N LYS A 63 11.89 -7.29 -30.26
CA LYS A 63 10.70 -6.66 -29.68
C LYS A 63 10.77 -6.72 -28.16
N VAL A 64 10.52 -5.59 -27.49
CA VAL A 64 10.40 -5.46 -26.04
C VAL A 64 9.02 -4.88 -25.71
N ALA A 65 8.45 -5.27 -24.56
CA ALA A 65 7.21 -4.69 -24.06
C ALA A 65 7.32 -4.50 -22.54
N GLY A 66 6.72 -3.42 -22.05
CA GLY A 66 6.72 -3.11 -20.63
C GLY A 66 5.79 -1.96 -20.30
N MET A 67 5.60 -1.73 -19.01
CA MET A 67 4.88 -0.57 -18.50
C MET A 67 5.82 0.62 -18.43
N GLU A 68 5.39 1.73 -18.96
CA GLU A 68 6.08 3.03 -18.88
C GLU A 68 5.19 4.05 -18.17
N VAL A 69 5.83 4.93 -17.39
CA VAL A 69 5.13 6.04 -16.73
C VAL A 69 5.37 7.31 -17.54
N PHE A 70 4.30 7.88 -18.04
CA PHE A 70 4.31 9.14 -18.80
C PHE A 70 3.87 10.26 -17.87
N GLN A 71 4.79 11.09 -17.44
CA GLN A 71 4.49 12.26 -16.64
C GLN A 71 5.01 13.52 -17.39
N LEU A 72 4.09 14.26 -17.97
CA LEU A 72 4.35 15.59 -18.48
C LEU A 72 4.61 16.55 -17.32
N LEU A 73 5.34 17.62 -17.58
CA LEU A 73 5.56 18.70 -16.60
C LEU A 73 4.21 19.25 -16.12
N GLU A 74 4.05 19.35 -14.78
CA GLU A 74 2.83 19.85 -14.13
C GLU A 74 1.56 18.99 -14.30
N GLN A 75 1.68 17.73 -14.71
CA GLN A 75 0.55 16.82 -14.84
C GLN A 75 0.70 15.58 -13.97
N GLU A 76 -0.44 14.95 -13.67
CA GLU A 76 -0.48 13.64 -13.00
C GLU A 76 0.17 12.56 -13.86
N PRO A 77 0.86 11.58 -13.26
CA PRO A 77 1.46 10.48 -14.00
C PRO A 77 0.39 9.62 -14.66
N ARG A 78 0.64 9.18 -15.88
CA ARG A 78 -0.17 8.23 -16.62
C ARG A 78 0.63 6.97 -16.90
N TYR A 79 -0.03 5.84 -16.89
CA TYR A 79 0.57 4.53 -17.12
C TYR A 79 0.27 4.05 -18.53
N TYR A 80 1.31 3.67 -19.25
CA TYR A 80 1.19 3.17 -20.62
C TYR A 80 1.79 1.76 -20.72
N TRP A 81 1.08 0.85 -21.38
CA TRP A 81 1.68 -0.38 -21.84
C TRP A 81 2.30 -0.12 -23.20
N THR A 82 3.63 -0.20 -23.26
CA THR A 82 4.40 0.14 -24.45
C THR A 82 5.04 -1.09 -25.05
N VAL A 83 4.92 -1.23 -26.35
CA VAL A 83 5.61 -2.20 -27.18
C VAL A 83 6.58 -1.45 -28.08
N LYS A 84 7.85 -1.82 -28.07
CA LYS A 84 8.89 -1.24 -28.91
C LYS A 84 9.50 -2.31 -29.81
N VAL A 85 9.68 -1.98 -31.09
CA VAL A 85 10.20 -2.88 -32.10
C VAL A 85 11.35 -2.18 -32.84
N PRO A 86 12.52 -2.83 -33.01
CA PRO A 86 13.60 -2.27 -33.81
C PRO A 86 13.25 -2.34 -35.30
N LEU A 87 13.47 -1.27 -36.00
CA LEU A 87 13.40 -1.21 -37.47
C LEU A 87 14.82 -1.25 -38.03
N GLN A 88 15.10 -2.28 -38.83
CA GLN A 88 16.45 -2.55 -39.36
C GLN A 88 16.52 -2.35 -40.87
N GLN A 89 17.67 -1.92 -41.34
CA GLN A 89 18.06 -1.92 -42.75
C GLN A 89 18.44 -3.35 -43.19
N ALA A 90 18.58 -3.56 -44.48
CA ALA A 90 19.01 -4.85 -45.05
C ALA A 90 20.37 -5.36 -44.51
N ASN A 91 21.22 -4.45 -44.02
CA ASN A 91 22.52 -4.77 -43.40
C ASN A 91 22.44 -5.09 -41.89
N GLY A 92 21.22 -5.18 -41.30
CA GLY A 92 21.00 -5.44 -39.90
C GLY A 92 21.13 -4.22 -38.96
N LYS A 93 21.51 -3.04 -39.49
CA LYS A 93 21.65 -1.84 -38.66
C LYS A 93 20.28 -1.26 -38.31
N ILE A 94 20.03 -1.05 -37.01
CA ILE A 94 18.82 -0.38 -36.53
C ILE A 94 18.88 1.10 -36.92
N TYR A 95 17.86 1.57 -37.65
CA TYR A 95 17.73 2.96 -38.03
C TYR A 95 16.63 3.70 -37.27
N ALA A 96 15.70 2.95 -36.68
CA ALA A 96 14.64 3.51 -35.86
C ALA A 96 14.08 2.46 -34.85
N ILE A 97 13.39 2.95 -33.82
CA ILE A 97 12.54 2.19 -32.88
C ILE A 97 11.10 2.62 -33.18
N LEU A 98 10.24 1.67 -33.52
CA LEU A 98 8.80 1.85 -33.58
C LEU A 98 8.19 1.56 -32.21
N GLY A 99 7.54 2.54 -31.61
CA GLY A 99 6.83 2.41 -30.33
C GLY A 99 5.31 2.49 -30.54
N MET A 100 4.59 1.65 -29.80
CA MET A 100 3.14 1.71 -29.64
C MET A 100 2.82 1.68 -28.17
N SER A 101 2.24 2.78 -27.64
CA SER A 101 1.89 2.93 -26.22
C SER A 101 0.38 3.07 -26.08
N THR A 102 -0.21 2.19 -25.28
CA THR A 102 -1.63 2.20 -24.96
C THR A 102 -1.82 2.70 -23.55
N ASP A 103 -2.66 3.71 -23.34
CA ASP A 103 -2.97 4.23 -22.01
C ASP A 103 -3.72 3.14 -21.22
N ILE A 104 -3.15 2.74 -20.09
CA ILE A 104 -3.71 1.78 -19.14
C ILE A 104 -3.96 2.41 -17.77
N THR A 105 -3.97 3.73 -17.68
CA THR A 105 -4.07 4.47 -16.41
C THR A 105 -5.34 4.12 -15.65
N GLU A 106 -6.50 4.13 -16.34
CA GLU A 106 -7.77 3.77 -15.72
C GLU A 106 -7.76 2.31 -15.25
N ARG A 107 -7.29 1.39 -16.10
CA ARG A 107 -7.13 -0.02 -15.73
C ARG A 107 -6.25 -0.18 -14.50
N LYS A 108 -5.10 0.50 -14.46
CA LYS A 108 -4.17 0.42 -13.32
C LYS A 108 -4.79 1.00 -12.05
N ARG A 109 -5.49 2.12 -12.15
CA ARG A 109 -6.23 2.71 -11.00
C ARG A 109 -7.31 1.75 -10.47
N LEU A 110 -8.06 1.11 -11.35
CA LEU A 110 -9.07 0.13 -10.96
C LEU A 110 -8.46 -1.13 -10.34
N GLU A 111 -7.34 -1.63 -10.88
CA GLU A 111 -6.61 -2.76 -10.29
C GLU A 111 -6.10 -2.43 -8.88
N ASP A 112 -5.50 -1.24 -8.68
CA ASP A 112 -5.00 -0.79 -7.38
C ASP A 112 -6.16 -0.57 -6.39
N GLU A 113 -7.28 -0.01 -6.83
CA GLU A 113 -8.48 0.16 -6.00
C GLU A 113 -9.11 -1.19 -5.62
N LEU A 114 -9.22 -2.13 -6.56
CA LEU A 114 -9.67 -3.48 -6.26
C LEU A 114 -8.76 -4.19 -5.25
N LEU A 115 -7.45 -4.01 -5.38
CA LEU A 115 -6.48 -4.55 -4.41
C LEU A 115 -6.68 -3.90 -3.03
N ARG A 116 -6.84 -2.57 -2.99
CA ARG A 116 -7.12 -1.83 -1.75
C ARG A 116 -8.39 -2.34 -1.07
N LEU A 117 -9.50 -2.44 -1.79
CA LEU A 117 -10.77 -2.96 -1.27
C LEU A 117 -10.65 -4.43 -0.81
N ALA A 118 -9.86 -5.24 -1.51
CA ALA A 118 -9.64 -6.63 -1.15
C ALA A 118 -8.77 -6.82 0.11
N THR A 119 -7.89 -5.87 0.43
CA THR A 119 -6.85 -6.05 1.44
C THR A 119 -6.97 -5.12 2.64
N THR A 120 -7.62 -3.95 2.52
CA THR A 120 -7.70 -2.95 3.58
C THR A 120 -9.13 -2.74 4.07
N ASP A 121 -9.28 -2.22 5.27
CA ASP A 121 -10.53 -1.69 5.83
C ASP A 121 -10.68 -0.23 5.36
N GLU A 122 -11.82 0.09 4.75
CA GLU A 122 -12.05 1.39 4.08
C GLU A 122 -12.02 2.57 5.06
N LEU A 123 -12.43 2.35 6.31
CA LEU A 123 -12.49 3.42 7.32
C LEU A 123 -11.12 3.72 7.91
N THR A 124 -10.35 2.68 8.22
CA THR A 124 -9.12 2.80 9.01
C THR A 124 -7.85 2.69 8.16
N ASN A 125 -7.95 2.23 6.91
CA ASN A 125 -6.82 1.93 6.03
C ASN A 125 -5.79 0.95 6.63
N LEU A 126 -6.12 0.22 7.69
CA LEU A 126 -5.38 -0.95 8.13
C LEU A 126 -5.81 -2.17 7.30
N TYR A 127 -5.09 -3.27 7.41
CA TYR A 127 -5.54 -4.49 6.75
C TYR A 127 -6.93 -4.90 7.26
N ASN A 128 -7.79 -5.36 6.34
CA ASN A 128 -9.05 -5.96 6.73
C ASN A 128 -8.82 -7.34 7.36
N ARG A 129 -9.82 -7.86 8.06
CA ARG A 129 -9.75 -9.15 8.75
C ARG A 129 -9.16 -10.27 7.90
N ARG A 130 -9.64 -10.42 6.66
CA ARG A 130 -9.23 -11.51 5.78
C ARG A 130 -7.75 -11.42 5.43
N HIS A 131 -7.28 -10.25 5.06
CA HIS A 131 -5.89 -10.05 4.66
C HIS A 131 -4.93 -10.14 5.85
N PHE A 132 -5.31 -9.56 7.00
CA PHE A 132 -4.56 -9.70 8.25
C PHE A 132 -4.34 -11.17 8.60
N LEU A 133 -5.39 -12.00 8.63
CA LEU A 133 -5.29 -13.43 8.97
C LEU A 133 -4.39 -14.18 7.98
N SER A 134 -4.46 -13.86 6.69
CA SER A 134 -3.58 -14.47 5.68
C SER A 134 -2.11 -14.14 5.90
N LEU A 135 -1.78 -12.88 6.18
CA LEU A 135 -0.42 -12.45 6.47
C LEU A 135 0.09 -13.02 7.80
N ALA A 136 -0.77 -13.05 8.83
CA ALA A 136 -0.44 -13.59 10.13
C ALA A 136 -0.09 -15.08 10.05
N GLU A 137 -0.82 -15.89 9.28
CA GLU A 137 -0.53 -17.32 9.08
C GLU A 137 0.82 -17.52 8.38
N GLN A 138 1.11 -16.74 7.33
CA GLN A 138 2.39 -16.77 6.63
C GLN A 138 3.54 -16.40 7.58
N THR A 139 3.35 -15.35 8.39
CA THR A 139 4.34 -14.85 9.33
C THR A 139 4.61 -15.84 10.46
N LEU A 140 3.56 -16.47 11.02
CA LEU A 140 3.69 -17.53 12.02
C LEU A 140 4.43 -18.75 11.46
N SER A 141 4.13 -19.16 10.23
CA SER A 141 4.82 -20.25 9.54
C SER A 141 6.31 -19.97 9.33
N ARG A 142 6.64 -18.73 8.96
CA ARG A 142 8.02 -18.27 8.82
C ARG A 142 8.73 -18.24 10.16
N SER A 143 8.14 -17.63 11.19
CA SER A 143 8.68 -17.57 12.56
C SER A 143 8.99 -18.97 13.10
N ARG A 144 8.08 -19.94 12.91
CA ARG A 144 8.31 -21.35 13.27
C ARG A 144 9.51 -21.95 12.53
N ARG A 145 9.66 -21.70 11.22
CA ARG A 145 10.73 -22.24 10.39
C ARG A 145 12.11 -21.76 10.81
N TYR A 146 12.20 -20.48 11.14
CA TYR A 146 13.48 -19.81 11.44
C TYR A 146 13.72 -19.61 12.94
N ASN A 147 12.79 -20.07 13.78
CA ASN A 147 12.81 -19.87 15.25
C ASN A 147 12.97 -18.39 15.62
N GLU A 148 12.28 -17.52 14.86
CA GLU A 148 12.25 -16.08 15.13
C GLU A 148 11.15 -15.79 16.19
N PRO A 149 11.41 -14.91 17.16
CA PRO A 149 10.37 -14.53 18.14
C PRO A 149 9.23 -13.77 17.43
N LEU A 150 8.01 -13.98 17.91
CA LEU A 150 6.80 -13.38 17.37
C LEU A 150 5.84 -13.11 18.53
N ALA A 151 5.04 -12.03 18.44
CA ALA A 151 3.97 -11.79 19.38
C ALA A 151 2.70 -11.33 18.64
N LEU A 152 1.55 -11.65 19.21
CA LEU A 152 0.24 -11.22 18.75
C LEU A 152 -0.45 -10.38 19.82
N LEU A 153 -0.98 -9.25 19.43
CA LEU A 153 -1.80 -8.37 20.26
C LEU A 153 -3.24 -8.39 19.74
N MET A 154 -4.20 -8.56 20.66
CA MET A 154 -5.62 -8.29 20.42
C MET A 154 -6.01 -7.04 21.19
N CYS A 155 -6.58 -6.07 20.49
CA CYS A 155 -6.91 -4.76 21.01
C CYS A 155 -8.39 -4.45 20.81
N ASP A 156 -9.00 -3.79 21.79
CA ASP A 156 -10.41 -3.39 21.71
C ASP A 156 -10.59 -2.03 22.41
N ILE A 157 -11.29 -1.12 21.74
CA ILE A 157 -11.54 0.23 22.24
C ILE A 157 -12.57 0.14 23.38
N ASP A 158 -12.17 0.61 24.53
CA ASP A 158 -13.02 0.56 25.72
C ASP A 158 -14.25 1.46 25.57
N PHE A 159 -15.41 0.94 25.94
CA PHE A 159 -16.70 1.66 25.91
C PHE A 159 -17.09 2.22 24.54
N PHE A 160 -16.60 1.67 23.44
CA PHE A 160 -16.89 2.18 22.09
C PHE A 160 -18.38 2.30 21.78
N LYS A 161 -19.19 1.33 22.20
CA LYS A 161 -20.64 1.41 22.06
C LYS A 161 -21.22 2.65 22.79
N HIS A 162 -20.73 2.97 23.98
CA HIS A 162 -21.16 4.15 24.71
C HIS A 162 -20.79 5.45 23.98
N ILE A 163 -19.63 5.49 23.35
CA ILE A 163 -19.23 6.63 22.51
C ILE A 163 -20.23 6.80 21.36
N ASN A 164 -20.55 5.72 20.62
CA ASN A 164 -21.53 5.76 19.54
C ASN A 164 -22.93 6.20 20.03
N ASP A 165 -23.39 5.63 21.14
CA ASP A 165 -24.71 5.92 21.69
C ASP A 165 -24.83 7.36 22.19
N THR A 166 -23.71 7.97 22.65
CA THR A 166 -23.69 9.34 23.19
C THR A 166 -23.41 10.41 22.15
N PHE A 167 -22.46 10.18 21.25
CA PHE A 167 -21.93 11.19 20.32
C PHE A 167 -22.27 10.90 18.86
N GLY A 168 -22.90 9.76 18.58
CA GLY A 168 -23.26 9.33 17.24
C GLY A 168 -22.14 8.57 16.51
N HIS A 169 -22.52 7.85 15.46
CA HIS A 169 -21.61 6.99 14.69
C HIS A 169 -20.48 7.77 14.00
N ALA A 170 -20.72 9.01 13.59
CA ALA A 170 -19.67 9.84 12.96
C ALA A 170 -18.49 10.10 13.91
N VAL A 171 -18.74 10.30 15.20
CA VAL A 171 -17.69 10.42 16.21
C VAL A 171 -17.02 9.07 16.46
N GLY A 172 -17.79 7.97 16.48
CA GLY A 172 -17.22 6.62 16.53
C GLY A 172 -16.28 6.32 15.37
N ASP A 173 -16.62 6.74 14.16
CA ASP A 173 -15.75 6.59 12.99
C ASP A 173 -14.44 7.39 13.14
N GLN A 174 -14.51 8.61 13.67
CA GLN A 174 -13.30 9.41 13.98
C GLN A 174 -12.43 8.72 15.04
N VAL A 175 -13.03 8.12 16.08
CA VAL A 175 -12.32 7.32 17.08
C VAL A 175 -11.58 6.16 16.44
N LEU A 176 -12.23 5.40 15.56
CA LEU A 176 -11.62 4.28 14.85
C LEU A 176 -10.45 4.71 13.96
N GLN A 177 -10.60 5.81 13.24
CA GLN A 177 -9.54 6.40 12.42
C GLN A 177 -8.35 6.85 13.26
N GLN A 178 -8.59 7.57 14.36
CA GLN A 178 -7.54 8.03 15.24
C GLN A 178 -6.77 6.89 15.90
N VAL A 179 -7.46 5.85 16.37
CA VAL A 179 -6.81 4.65 16.92
C VAL A 179 -5.96 3.96 15.87
N ALA A 180 -6.46 3.83 14.63
CA ALA A 180 -5.70 3.25 13.53
C ALA A 180 -4.44 4.06 13.18
N ASP A 181 -4.51 5.39 13.21
CA ASP A 181 -3.35 6.26 12.97
C ASP A 181 -2.30 6.14 14.08
N ILE A 182 -2.74 6.04 15.35
CA ILE A 182 -1.85 5.79 16.48
C ILE A 182 -1.19 4.41 16.35
N ILE A 183 -1.94 3.37 15.98
CA ILE A 183 -1.40 2.03 15.71
C ILE A 183 -0.31 2.15 14.63
N ARG A 184 -0.62 2.73 13.47
CA ARG A 184 0.30 2.86 12.34
C ARG A 184 1.57 3.62 12.70
N SER A 185 1.46 4.73 13.45
CA SER A 185 2.61 5.55 13.86
C SER A 185 3.44 4.94 15.00
N THR A 186 2.94 3.91 15.65
CA THR A 186 3.62 3.24 16.77
C THR A 186 4.39 2.00 16.34
N LEU A 187 3.94 1.36 15.26
CA LEU A 187 4.49 0.12 14.71
C LEU A 187 5.62 0.38 13.71
N ARG A 188 6.42 -0.65 13.44
CA ARG A 188 7.42 -0.68 12.39
C ARG A 188 6.77 -1.13 11.07
N ASP A 189 7.41 -0.84 9.95
CA ASP A 189 6.94 -1.28 8.62
C ASP A 189 6.87 -2.81 8.47
N THR A 190 7.65 -3.55 9.29
CA THR A 190 7.64 -5.01 9.31
C THR A 190 6.50 -5.61 10.11
N ASP A 191 5.87 -4.85 11.01
CA ASP A 191 4.76 -5.29 11.82
C ASP A 191 3.47 -5.27 11.00
N ILE A 192 2.53 -6.14 11.34
CA ILE A 192 1.28 -6.29 10.59
C ILE A 192 0.13 -5.86 11.51
N SER A 193 -0.70 -4.94 11.05
CA SER A 193 -1.88 -4.49 11.81
C SER A 193 -3.14 -4.55 10.97
N GLY A 194 -4.25 -4.93 11.58
CA GLY A 194 -5.55 -5.03 10.91
C GLY A 194 -6.72 -4.76 11.85
N ARG A 195 -7.81 -4.30 11.25
CA ARG A 195 -9.12 -4.22 11.91
C ARG A 195 -9.85 -5.53 11.67
N ILE A 196 -10.20 -6.24 12.74
CA ILE A 196 -10.76 -7.59 12.67
C ILE A 196 -12.23 -7.68 13.11
N GLY A 197 -12.73 -6.62 13.74
CA GLY A 197 -14.11 -6.48 14.18
C GLY A 197 -14.55 -5.03 14.14
N GLY A 198 -15.69 -4.71 14.73
CA GLY A 198 -16.21 -3.34 14.80
C GLY A 198 -15.25 -2.37 15.45
N GLU A 199 -14.85 -2.66 16.69
CA GLU A 199 -13.90 -1.88 17.51
C GLU A 199 -12.62 -2.65 17.85
N GLU A 200 -12.43 -3.80 17.19
CA GLU A 200 -11.33 -4.73 17.48
C GLU A 200 -10.21 -4.62 16.43
N PHE A 201 -8.99 -4.57 16.92
CA PHE A 201 -7.77 -4.54 16.11
C PHE A 201 -6.86 -5.70 16.51
N ALA A 202 -6.11 -6.22 15.55
CA ALA A 202 -5.06 -7.20 15.81
C ALA A 202 -3.72 -6.72 15.26
N ILE A 203 -2.64 -7.03 15.98
CA ILE A 203 -1.29 -6.62 15.62
C ILE A 203 -0.37 -7.83 15.75
N MET A 204 0.40 -8.12 14.72
CA MET A 204 1.45 -9.12 14.72
C MET A 204 2.81 -8.42 14.75
N LEU A 205 3.54 -8.57 15.84
CA LEU A 205 4.87 -7.99 16.03
C LEU A 205 5.92 -9.01 15.60
N VAL A 206 6.65 -8.68 14.53
CA VAL A 206 7.66 -9.55 13.94
C VAL A 206 8.98 -9.42 14.71
N GLN A 207 9.72 -10.52 14.88
CA GLN A 207 11.01 -10.58 15.60
C GLN A 207 10.95 -9.92 16.99
N THR A 208 9.85 -10.17 17.71
CA THR A 208 9.55 -9.50 18.99
C THR A 208 9.25 -10.54 20.06
N ASN A 209 10.02 -10.50 21.16
CA ASN A 209 9.80 -11.33 22.34
C ASN A 209 8.70 -10.73 23.24
N LEU A 210 8.32 -11.46 24.30
CA LEU A 210 7.22 -11.07 25.19
C LEU A 210 7.45 -9.72 25.86
N ASN A 211 8.66 -9.44 26.38
CA ASN A 211 8.95 -8.18 27.06
C ASN A 211 8.82 -6.99 26.12
N ASN A 212 9.42 -7.09 24.95
CA ASN A 212 9.33 -6.05 23.92
C ASN A 212 7.88 -5.88 23.41
N ALA A 213 7.11 -6.98 23.32
CA ALA A 213 5.70 -6.90 22.94
C ALA A 213 4.86 -6.17 23.98
N GLN A 214 5.13 -6.40 25.28
CA GLN A 214 4.50 -5.65 26.37
C GLN A 214 4.82 -4.15 26.31
N GLU A 215 6.09 -3.80 26.05
CA GLU A 215 6.50 -2.39 25.92
C GLU A 215 5.78 -1.72 24.74
N VAL A 216 5.66 -2.41 23.60
CA VAL A 216 4.91 -1.88 22.44
C VAL A 216 3.43 -1.73 22.78
N ALA A 217 2.82 -2.73 23.42
CA ALA A 217 1.41 -2.71 23.82
C ALA A 217 1.13 -1.58 24.82
N GLU A 218 1.99 -1.40 25.83
CA GLU A 218 1.83 -0.34 26.82
C GLU A 218 2.04 1.07 26.22
N ARG A 219 3.02 1.23 25.33
CA ARG A 219 3.21 2.47 24.59
C ARG A 219 1.99 2.81 23.72
N LEU A 220 1.39 1.81 23.07
CA LEU A 220 0.17 1.98 22.30
C LEU A 220 -1.00 2.40 23.20
N ARG A 221 -1.20 1.71 24.31
CA ARG A 221 -2.23 2.02 25.30
C ARG A 221 -2.10 3.47 25.80
N GLN A 222 -0.90 3.88 26.21
CA GLN A 222 -0.63 5.24 26.72
C GLN A 222 -0.90 6.32 25.67
N LYS A 223 -0.44 6.14 24.43
CA LYS A 223 -0.72 7.10 23.36
C LYS A 223 -2.21 7.25 23.08
N ILE A 224 -3.00 6.16 23.18
CA ILE A 224 -4.45 6.23 23.00
C ILE A 224 -5.10 6.91 24.21
N GLU A 225 -4.69 6.62 25.44
CA GLU A 225 -5.17 7.28 26.65
C GLU A 225 -4.88 8.79 26.66
N GLU A 226 -3.72 9.21 26.15
CA GLU A 226 -3.35 10.62 26.01
C GLU A 226 -4.07 11.33 24.86
N SER A 227 -4.68 10.57 23.95
CA SER A 227 -5.39 11.12 22.79
C SER A 227 -6.86 11.42 23.12
N HIS A 228 -7.42 12.40 22.41
CA HIS A 228 -8.82 12.81 22.58
C HIS A 228 -9.42 13.16 21.22
N ILE A 229 -10.70 12.89 21.02
CA ILE A 229 -11.44 13.45 19.88
C ILE A 229 -11.93 14.84 20.28
N HIS A 230 -11.63 15.83 19.44
CA HIS A 230 -12.12 17.19 19.59
C HIS A 230 -13.44 17.34 18.83
N LEU A 231 -14.54 17.59 19.56
CA LEU A 231 -15.83 17.86 18.95
C LEU A 231 -15.95 19.35 18.57
N GLU A 232 -16.88 19.67 17.66
CA GLU A 232 -17.10 21.03 17.16
C GLU A 232 -17.52 22.00 18.27
N ASP A 233 -18.19 21.53 19.32
CA ASP A 233 -18.62 22.30 20.51
C ASP A 233 -17.48 22.51 21.52
N GLY A 234 -16.26 22.01 21.24
CA GLY A 234 -15.10 22.10 22.10
C GLY A 234 -15.00 20.99 23.17
N GLN A 235 -15.96 20.06 23.22
CA GLN A 235 -15.89 18.91 24.13
C GLN A 235 -14.78 17.95 23.70
N LEU A 236 -14.11 17.34 24.67
CA LEU A 236 -13.08 16.29 24.48
C LEU A 236 -13.67 14.93 24.82
N VAL A 237 -13.58 13.98 23.89
CA VAL A 237 -13.95 12.58 24.13
C VAL A 237 -12.69 11.80 24.47
N PRO A 238 -12.53 11.34 25.72
CA PRO A 238 -11.38 10.52 26.13
C PRO A 238 -11.47 9.12 25.53
N LEU A 239 -10.32 8.56 25.18
CA LEU A 239 -10.20 7.23 24.61
C LEU A 239 -9.35 6.34 25.51
N THR A 240 -9.73 5.07 25.66
CA THR A 240 -8.88 4.04 26.25
C THR A 240 -8.99 2.76 25.44
N ILE A 241 -7.99 1.87 25.60
CA ILE A 241 -7.93 0.59 24.91
C ILE A 241 -7.48 -0.50 25.87
N SER A 242 -8.10 -1.65 25.76
CA SER A 242 -7.65 -2.88 26.42
C SER A 242 -6.88 -3.74 25.42
N ILE A 243 -5.77 -4.35 25.87
CA ILE A 243 -4.88 -5.11 25.01
C ILE A 243 -4.55 -6.46 25.67
N GLY A 244 -4.73 -7.55 24.91
CA GLY A 244 -4.25 -8.88 25.24
C GLY A 244 -3.03 -9.22 24.41
N VAL A 245 -1.99 -9.76 25.04
CA VAL A 245 -0.72 -10.15 24.40
C VAL A 245 -0.53 -11.65 24.50
N SER A 246 -0.14 -12.29 23.40
CA SER A 246 0.26 -13.69 23.37
C SER A 246 1.53 -13.89 22.53
N ILE A 247 2.28 -14.95 22.84
CA ILE A 247 3.42 -15.42 22.08
C ILE A 247 3.21 -16.89 21.70
N PRO A 248 3.70 -17.35 20.53
CA PRO A 248 3.52 -18.74 20.15
C PRO A 248 4.35 -19.70 21.00
N VAL A 249 3.76 -20.82 21.37
CA VAL A 249 4.44 -21.96 22.03
C VAL A 249 4.70 -23.04 20.99
N TYR A 250 5.91 -23.01 20.42
CA TYR A 250 6.29 -23.97 19.38
C TYR A 250 6.56 -25.38 19.93
N PRO A 251 6.38 -26.45 19.12
CA PRO A 251 6.10 -26.44 17.67
C PRO A 251 4.60 -26.51 17.32
N LEU A 252 3.69 -26.63 18.28
CA LEU A 252 2.29 -26.99 18.03
C LEU A 252 1.34 -25.78 17.89
N GLU A 253 1.84 -24.56 18.06
CA GLU A 253 1.00 -23.36 17.99
C GLU A 253 0.42 -23.16 16.61
N THR A 254 -0.88 -22.92 16.53
CA THR A 254 -1.60 -22.48 15.33
C THR A 254 -2.01 -21.01 15.47
N LEU A 255 -2.29 -20.34 14.34
CA LEU A 255 -2.80 -18.98 14.41
C LEU A 255 -4.11 -18.89 15.23
N ALA A 256 -4.97 -19.89 15.12
CA ALA A 256 -6.23 -19.92 15.86
C ALA A 256 -6.00 -19.99 17.39
N THR A 257 -5.06 -20.83 17.85
CA THR A 257 -4.72 -20.91 19.29
C THR A 257 -4.02 -19.65 19.77
N LEU A 258 -3.13 -19.06 18.96
CA LEU A 258 -2.45 -17.82 19.31
C LEU A 258 -3.44 -16.64 19.43
N LEU A 259 -4.41 -16.53 18.52
CA LEU A 259 -5.50 -15.56 18.60
C LEU A 259 -6.37 -15.80 19.85
N GLN A 260 -6.70 -17.04 20.16
CA GLN A 260 -7.49 -17.39 21.34
C GLN A 260 -6.77 -16.98 22.64
N HIS A 261 -5.46 -17.20 22.73
CA HIS A 261 -4.68 -16.76 23.88
C HIS A 261 -4.68 -15.22 23.99
N ALA A 262 -4.40 -14.49 22.90
CA ALA A 262 -4.46 -13.04 22.94
C ALA A 262 -5.84 -12.51 23.35
N ASP A 263 -6.92 -13.16 22.89
CA ASP A 263 -8.30 -12.82 23.26
C ASP A 263 -8.58 -13.10 24.76
N GLN A 264 -8.02 -14.17 25.32
CA GLN A 264 -8.08 -14.42 26.76
C GLN A 264 -7.40 -13.31 27.56
N GLY A 265 -6.23 -12.84 27.14
CA GLY A 265 -5.54 -11.68 27.73
C GLY A 265 -6.39 -10.41 27.63
N LEU A 266 -6.98 -10.14 26.48
CA LEU A 266 -7.90 -9.01 26.26
C LEU A 266 -9.11 -9.08 27.20
N TYR A 267 -9.72 -10.25 27.32
CA TYR A 267 -10.84 -10.46 28.24
C TYR A 267 -10.43 -10.18 29.68
N GLN A 268 -9.24 -10.61 30.12
CA GLN A 268 -8.72 -10.31 31.46
C GLN A 268 -8.52 -8.81 31.66
N ALA A 269 -7.98 -8.10 30.66
CA ALA A 269 -7.82 -6.65 30.67
C ALA A 269 -9.18 -5.95 30.87
N LYS A 270 -10.19 -6.33 30.09
CA LYS A 270 -11.55 -5.79 30.21
C LYS A 270 -12.17 -6.05 31.58
N ARG A 271 -12.02 -7.26 32.13
CA ARG A 271 -12.59 -7.62 33.45
C ARG A 271 -11.88 -6.97 34.62
N SER A 272 -10.59 -6.71 34.53
CA SER A 272 -9.79 -6.13 35.62
C SER A 272 -9.80 -4.58 35.65
N GLY A 273 -10.73 -3.95 34.92
CA GLY A 273 -10.95 -2.50 34.98
C GLY A 273 -10.61 -1.76 33.71
N ARG A 274 -10.33 -2.46 32.58
CA ARG A 274 -10.01 -1.89 31.27
C ARG A 274 -8.73 -1.04 31.26
N ASN A 275 -8.46 -0.36 30.12
CA ASN A 275 -7.30 0.53 29.93
C ASN A 275 -5.99 -0.11 30.42
N LYS A 276 -5.69 -1.30 29.99
CA LYS A 276 -4.50 -2.06 30.41
C LYS A 276 -4.09 -3.14 29.41
N VAL A 277 -2.87 -3.61 29.60
CA VAL A 277 -2.28 -4.73 28.90
C VAL A 277 -2.30 -5.97 29.81
N CYS A 278 -2.78 -7.11 29.32
CA CYS A 278 -2.68 -8.40 29.98
C CYS A 278 -2.03 -9.43 29.05
N ILE A 279 -1.22 -10.31 29.64
CA ILE A 279 -0.63 -11.45 28.93
C ILE A 279 -1.49 -12.67 29.20
N ALA A 280 -1.66 -13.52 28.18
CA ALA A 280 -2.29 -14.82 28.31
C ALA A 280 -1.27 -15.92 28.58
#